data_07830813015236c0f316ae6e096fbce9
#
_entry.id   07830813015236c0f316ae6e096fbce9
#
_cell.length_a   1.000
_cell.length_b   1.000
_cell.length_c   1.000
_cell.angle_alpha   90.00
_cell.angle_beta   90.00
_cell.angle_gamma   90.00
#
_symmetry.space_group_name_H-M   'P 1'
#
loop_
_entity.id
_entity.type
_entity.pdbx_description
1 polymer ?
#
loop_
_entity_poly.entity_id
_entity_poly.type
_entity_poly.pdbx_seq_one_letter_code
_entity_poly.pdbx_strand_id
1 'polypeptide(L)'
;GGSVIDSCKAIAYGLGNPEVDVWDLFTGKARPKACYPLGSVLTIAAAGSEMSNSCVITNEEGWYKKALDTDLARPKFAIMNPEITYTLPDYQTQCGCADIMMHTMERYFVL
;
A
#
# COMPACT_ATOMS: atom_id res chain seq x y z
N GLY A 1 5.99 7.31 -0.98
CA GLY A 1 5.16 6.56 -1.93
C GLY A 1 4.65 5.24 -1.36
N GLY A 2 3.98 4.44 -2.20
CA GLY A 2 3.30 3.20 -1.79
C GLY A 2 4.18 2.21 -1.05
N SER A 3 5.41 1.97 -1.52
CA SER A 3 6.32 1.00 -0.86
C SER A 3 6.61 1.36 0.59
N VAL A 4 6.80 2.64 0.92
CA VAL A 4 7.04 3.07 2.30
C VAL A 4 5.78 2.91 3.14
N ILE A 5 4.62 3.30 2.61
CA ILE A 5 3.34 3.17 3.31
C ILE A 5 3.04 1.70 3.57
N ASP A 6 3.23 0.83 2.59
CA ASP A 6 2.99 -0.60 2.72
C ASP A 6 3.97 -1.26 3.71
N SER A 7 5.24 -0.83 3.73
CA SER A 7 6.19 -1.26 4.76
C SER A 7 5.72 -0.86 6.16
N CYS A 8 5.22 0.36 6.33
CA CYS A 8 4.65 0.81 7.60
C CYS A 8 3.40 0.01 8.00
N LYS A 9 2.54 -0.34 7.04
CA LYS A 9 1.39 -1.22 7.28
C LYS A 9 1.84 -2.60 7.77
N ALA A 10 2.84 -3.19 7.11
CA ALA A 10 3.40 -4.49 7.52
C ALA A 10 3.96 -4.45 8.95
N ILE A 11 4.71 -3.39 9.29
CA ILE A 11 5.21 -3.16 10.66
C ILE A 11 4.04 -3.05 11.65
N ALA A 12 3.00 -2.27 11.30
CA ALA A 12 1.84 -2.08 12.15
C ALA A 12 1.06 -3.39 12.38
N TYR A 13 1.01 -4.27 11.39
CA TYR A 13 0.50 -5.63 11.57
C TYR A 13 1.37 -6.45 12.52
N GLY A 14 2.69 -6.43 12.35
CA GLY A 14 3.61 -7.17 13.21
C GLY A 14 3.49 -6.73 14.67
N LEU A 15 3.41 -5.44 14.93
CA LEU A 15 3.21 -4.89 16.27
C LEU A 15 1.86 -5.30 16.87
N GLY A 16 0.83 -5.40 16.05
CA GLY A 16 -0.52 -5.80 16.48
C GLY A 16 -0.69 -7.31 16.68
N ASN A 17 0.23 -8.12 16.17
CA ASN A 17 0.18 -9.59 16.24
C ASN A 17 1.56 -10.17 16.59
N PRO A 18 2.11 -9.86 17.77
CA PRO A 18 3.51 -10.19 18.11
C PRO A 18 3.80 -11.69 18.21
N GLU A 19 2.78 -12.52 18.32
CA GLU A 19 2.88 -13.99 18.41
C GLU A 19 2.95 -14.68 17.04
N VAL A 20 2.83 -13.93 15.93
CA VAL A 20 2.73 -14.48 14.57
C VAL A 20 3.81 -13.86 13.69
N ASP A 21 4.42 -14.67 12.82
CA ASP A 21 5.27 -14.13 11.76
C ASP A 21 4.42 -13.28 10.80
N VAL A 22 4.90 -12.07 10.52
CA VAL A 22 4.18 -11.13 9.63
C VAL A 22 3.93 -11.75 8.26
N TRP A 23 4.88 -12.52 7.74
CA TRP A 23 4.72 -13.18 6.45
C TRP A 23 3.59 -14.21 6.42
N ASP A 24 3.31 -14.86 7.54
CA ASP A 24 2.19 -15.80 7.66
C ASP A 24 0.83 -15.10 7.49
N LEU A 25 0.74 -13.83 7.80
CA LEU A 25 -0.46 -13.01 7.51
C LEU A 25 -0.67 -12.84 6.00
N PHE A 26 0.42 -12.62 5.26
CA PHE A 26 0.39 -12.43 3.81
C PHE A 26 0.21 -13.73 3.02
N THR A 27 0.57 -14.85 3.60
CA THR A 27 0.38 -16.18 2.98
C THR A 27 -0.96 -16.83 3.34
N GLY A 28 -1.74 -16.21 4.24
CA GLY A 28 -3.03 -16.74 4.68
C GLY A 28 -2.94 -17.87 5.70
N LYS A 29 -1.74 -18.19 6.20
CA LYS A 29 -1.55 -19.17 7.28
C LYS A 29 -2.10 -18.67 8.62
N ALA A 30 -2.08 -17.34 8.82
CA ALA A 30 -2.67 -16.69 9.97
C ALA A 30 -3.53 -15.50 9.53
N ARG A 31 -4.46 -15.08 10.38
CA ARG A 31 -5.29 -13.89 10.15
C ARG A 31 -4.90 -12.78 11.11
N PRO A 32 -4.76 -11.53 10.64
CA PRO A 32 -4.47 -10.42 11.53
C PRO A 32 -5.66 -10.15 12.45
N LYS A 33 -5.40 -10.05 13.76
CA LYS A 33 -6.39 -9.70 14.78
C LYS A 33 -6.42 -8.20 15.05
N ALA A 34 -5.28 -7.55 14.87
CA ALA A 34 -5.10 -6.12 15.13
C ALA A 34 -4.08 -5.51 14.16
N CYS A 35 -4.12 -4.21 14.03
CA CYS A 35 -3.11 -3.41 13.35
C CYS A 35 -2.96 -2.10 14.12
N TYR A 36 -1.73 -1.69 14.39
CA TYR A 36 -1.50 -0.39 15.03
C TYR A 36 -1.97 0.73 14.11
N PRO A 37 -2.54 1.82 14.66
CA PRO A 37 -2.98 2.94 13.86
C PRO A 37 -1.80 3.60 13.17
N LEU A 38 -1.98 3.95 11.90
CA LEU A 38 -0.99 4.67 11.10
C LEU A 38 -1.63 5.83 10.36
N GLY A 39 -0.82 6.82 10.04
CA GLY A 39 -1.16 7.92 9.16
C GLY A 39 -0.10 8.07 8.09
N SER A 40 -0.38 8.85 7.06
CA SER A 40 0.56 9.08 5.97
C SER A 40 0.67 10.54 5.59
N VAL A 41 1.86 10.90 5.10
CA VAL A 41 2.12 12.16 4.40
C VAL A 41 2.50 11.79 2.98
N LEU A 42 1.64 12.13 2.02
CA LEU A 42 1.80 11.71 0.64
C LEU A 42 2.79 12.61 -0.09
N THR A 43 3.79 12.00 -0.73
CA THR A 43 4.80 12.70 -1.54
C THR A 43 4.67 12.42 -3.03
N ILE A 44 3.82 11.47 -3.41
CA ILE A 44 3.51 11.11 -4.79
C ILE A 44 2.11 10.50 -4.85
N ALA A 45 1.26 11.03 -5.73
CA ALA A 45 -0.02 10.42 -6.06
C ALA A 45 0.22 9.26 -7.04
N ALA A 46 0.03 8.02 -6.58
CA ALA A 46 0.27 6.80 -7.36
C ALA A 46 -0.69 5.67 -6.95
N ALA A 47 -0.21 4.70 -6.17
CA ALA A 47 -0.95 3.48 -5.83
C ALA A 47 -2.16 3.66 -4.91
N GLY A 48 -2.39 4.84 -4.32
CA GLY A 48 -3.52 5.09 -3.41
C GLY A 48 -3.39 4.41 -2.04
N SER A 49 -2.18 4.00 -1.64
CA SER A 49 -1.93 3.27 -0.38
C SER A 49 -2.28 4.10 0.87
N GLU A 50 -2.28 5.43 0.75
CA GLU A 50 -2.66 6.37 1.82
C GLU A 50 -4.12 6.24 2.25
N MET A 51 -4.98 5.64 1.43
CA MET A 51 -6.40 5.40 1.73
C MET A 51 -6.84 3.95 1.53
N SER A 52 -5.96 3.12 0.98
CA SER A 52 -6.24 1.73 0.66
C SER A 52 -6.21 0.84 1.91
N ASN A 53 -7.02 -0.21 1.90
CA ASN A 53 -6.95 -1.32 2.84
C ASN A 53 -5.92 -2.38 2.42
N SER A 54 -5.29 -2.21 1.26
CA SER A 54 -4.29 -3.12 0.73
C SER A 54 -2.90 -2.80 1.26
N CYS A 55 -2.12 -3.85 1.48
CA CYS A 55 -0.71 -3.81 1.81
C CYS A 55 0.01 -4.85 0.98
N VAL A 56 0.98 -4.43 0.18
CA VAL A 56 1.72 -5.32 -0.72
C VAL A 56 3.19 -5.31 -0.36
N ILE A 57 3.73 -6.46 -0.01
CA ILE A 57 5.15 -6.63 0.30
C ILE A 57 5.76 -7.77 -0.50
N THR A 58 7.07 -7.73 -0.64
CA THR A 58 7.87 -8.78 -1.29
C THR A 58 8.75 -9.44 -0.25
N ASN A 59 8.68 -10.76 -0.16
CA ASN A 59 9.66 -11.55 0.56
C ASN A 59 10.85 -11.81 -0.37
N GLU A 60 12.03 -11.37 0.02
CA GLU A 60 13.25 -11.53 -0.77
C GLU A 60 13.69 -13.00 -0.86
N GLU A 61 13.31 -13.82 0.10
CA GLU A 61 13.46 -15.27 0.02
C GLU A 61 12.43 -15.83 -0.98
N GLY A 62 12.89 -16.08 -2.20
CA GLY A 62 12.07 -16.58 -3.31
C GLY A 62 11.31 -15.52 -4.09
N TRP A 63 11.50 -14.23 -3.78
CA TRP A 63 10.91 -13.09 -4.50
C TRP A 63 9.37 -13.14 -4.61
N TYR A 64 8.74 -13.65 -3.57
CA TYR A 64 7.27 -13.73 -3.53
C TYR A 64 6.63 -12.40 -3.18
N LYS A 65 5.89 -11.82 -4.10
CA LYS A 65 5.07 -10.61 -3.86
C LYS A 65 3.67 -11.02 -3.48
N LYS A 66 3.20 -10.58 -2.30
CA LYS A 66 1.89 -10.90 -1.75
C LYS A 66 1.17 -9.65 -1.26
N ALA A 67 -0.15 -9.67 -1.40
CA ALA A 67 -1.04 -8.67 -0.87
C ALA A 67 -1.79 -9.19 0.36
N LEU A 68 -2.06 -8.28 1.29
CA LEU A 68 -2.96 -8.49 2.42
C LEU A 68 -3.98 -7.34 2.43
N ASP A 69 -5.25 -7.67 2.24
CA ASP A 69 -6.33 -6.71 2.14
C ASP A 69 -7.21 -6.81 3.37
N THR A 70 -7.11 -5.83 4.26
CA THR A 70 -7.98 -5.72 5.43
C THR A 70 -8.14 -4.26 5.86
N ASP A 71 -9.33 -3.88 6.30
CA ASP A 71 -9.59 -2.52 6.76
C ASP A 71 -8.84 -2.14 8.05
N LEU A 72 -8.23 -3.11 8.73
CA LEU A 72 -7.40 -2.86 9.91
C LEU A 72 -6.20 -1.95 9.59
N ALA A 73 -5.58 -2.10 8.41
CA ALA A 73 -4.41 -1.32 7.99
C ALA A 73 -4.76 -0.05 7.22
N ARG A 74 -6.03 0.28 7.07
CA ARG A 74 -6.40 1.54 6.43
C ARG A 74 -5.89 2.72 7.26
N PRO A 75 -5.08 3.63 6.67
CA PRO A 75 -4.57 4.79 7.39
C PRO A 75 -5.70 5.62 8.02
N LYS A 76 -5.46 6.12 9.22
CA LYS A 76 -6.43 6.92 9.96
C LYS A 76 -6.54 8.34 9.44
N PHE A 77 -5.46 8.84 8.82
CA PHE A 77 -5.44 10.12 8.12
C PHE A 77 -4.39 10.08 7.01
N ALA A 78 -4.55 10.94 6.02
CA ALA A 78 -3.57 11.21 4.98
C ALA A 78 -3.42 12.72 4.79
N ILE A 79 -2.19 13.20 4.89
CA ILE A 79 -1.86 14.59 4.54
C ILE A 79 -1.43 14.60 3.08
N MET A 80 -2.18 15.32 2.26
CA MET A 80 -1.98 15.40 0.81
C MET A 80 -1.75 16.86 0.43
N ASN A 81 -0.51 17.34 0.58
CA ASN A 81 -0.13 18.66 0.11
C ASN A 81 0.49 18.55 -1.30
N PRO A 82 -0.15 19.10 -2.34
CA PRO A 82 0.35 19.03 -3.72
C PRO A 82 1.74 19.65 -3.89
N GLU A 83 2.11 20.64 -3.10
CA GLU A 83 3.42 21.30 -3.19
C GLU A 83 4.58 20.32 -2.96
N ILE A 84 4.39 19.29 -2.13
CA ILE A 84 5.40 18.26 -1.88
C ILE A 84 5.71 17.45 -3.14
N THR A 85 4.79 17.42 -4.11
CA THR A 85 4.95 16.67 -5.36
C THR A 85 5.65 17.45 -6.47
N TYR A 86 5.94 18.74 -6.31
CA TYR A 86 6.50 19.57 -7.37
C TYR A 86 7.88 19.15 -7.84
N THR A 87 8.64 18.44 -7.02
CA THR A 87 9.95 17.91 -7.38
C THR A 87 9.91 16.55 -8.08
N LEU A 88 8.70 16.01 -8.31
CA LEU A 88 8.55 14.74 -9.00
C LEU A 88 8.94 14.90 -10.47
N PRO A 89 9.82 14.02 -11.01
CA PRO A 89 10.18 14.06 -12.42
C PRO A 89 8.98 13.90 -13.34
N ASP A 90 8.96 14.61 -14.46
CA ASP A 90 7.86 14.56 -15.46
C ASP A 90 7.55 13.14 -15.91
N TYR A 91 8.58 12.31 -16.10
CA TYR A 91 8.40 10.90 -16.45
C TYR A 91 7.51 10.15 -15.44
N GLN A 92 7.72 10.36 -14.15
CA GLN A 92 6.91 9.71 -13.11
C GLN A 92 5.48 10.22 -13.11
N THR A 93 5.28 11.51 -13.37
CA THR A 93 3.93 12.10 -13.52
C THR A 93 3.21 11.49 -14.72
N GLN A 94 3.89 11.35 -15.85
CA GLN A 94 3.34 10.74 -17.06
C GLN A 94 3.00 9.26 -16.85
N CYS A 95 3.87 8.51 -16.17
CA CYS A 95 3.59 7.12 -15.78
C CYS A 95 2.33 7.03 -14.92
N GLY A 96 2.17 7.92 -13.94
CA GLY A 96 0.97 7.94 -13.10
C GLY A 96 -0.31 8.24 -13.89
N CYS A 97 -0.26 9.16 -14.83
CA CYS A 97 -1.39 9.45 -15.73
C CYS A 97 -1.76 8.22 -16.59
N ALA A 98 -0.75 7.56 -17.16
CA ALA A 98 -0.95 6.35 -17.96
C ALA A 98 -1.56 5.21 -17.11
N ASP A 99 -1.09 5.05 -15.88
CA ASP A 99 -1.60 4.04 -14.94
C ASP A 99 -3.08 4.28 -14.59
N ILE A 100 -3.48 5.52 -14.31
CA ILE A 100 -4.88 5.88 -14.09
C ILE A 100 -5.75 5.53 -15.31
N MET A 101 -5.28 5.85 -16.51
CA MET A 101 -5.98 5.52 -17.75
C MET A 101 -6.13 4.01 -17.91
N MET A 102 -5.05 3.25 -17.70
CA MET A 102 -5.05 1.80 -17.83
C MET A 102 -5.99 1.13 -16.84
N HIS A 103 -5.97 1.52 -15.59
CA HIS A 103 -6.89 1.00 -14.57
C HIS A 103 -8.35 1.32 -14.88
N THR A 104 -8.62 2.50 -15.44
CA THR A 104 -9.98 2.87 -15.85
C THR A 104 -10.45 2.04 -17.04
N MET A 105 -9.59 1.87 -18.05
CA MET A 105 -9.87 1.09 -19.24
C MET A 105 -10.05 -0.39 -18.91
N GLU A 106 -9.20 -0.94 -18.06
CA GLU A 106 -9.29 -2.33 -17.60
C GLU A 106 -10.66 -2.62 -16.98
N ARG A 107 -11.14 -1.74 -16.10
CA ARG A 107 -12.48 -1.89 -15.50
C ARG A 107 -13.63 -1.70 -16.48
N TYR A 108 -13.44 -0.85 -17.47
CA TYR A 108 -14.45 -0.60 -18.50
C TYR A 108 -14.60 -1.75 -19.48
N PHE A 109 -13.47 -2.40 -19.86
CA PHE A 109 -13.45 -3.48 -20.85
C PHE A 109 -13.58 -4.89 -20.27
N VAL A 110 -13.66 -5.04 -18.93
CA VAL A 110 -13.97 -6.34 -18.32
C VAL A 110 -15.43 -6.70 -18.55
N LEU A 111 -15.68 -7.82 -19.19
CA LEU A 111 -16.99 -8.43 -19.38
C LEU A 111 -17.32 -9.35 -18.22
#